data_e04185fca8eb0ec55842a40871852796
#
_entry.id   e04185fca8eb0ec55842a40871852796
#
_cell.length_a   1.000
_cell.length_b   1.000
_cell.length_c   1.000
_cell.angle_alpha   90.00
_cell.angle_beta   90.00
_cell.angle_gamma   90.00
#
_symmetry.space_group_name_H-M   'P 1'
#
loop_
_entity.id
_entity.type
_entity.pdbx_description
1 polymer ?
#
loop_
_entity_poly.entity_id
_entity_poly.type
_entity_poly.pdbx_seq_one_letter_code
_entity_poly.pdbx_strand_id
1 'polypeptide(L)'
;LIKIIEPNKSIVDLGSGGGLPGVLLSITNPKNQITLIESSHKKCYFLKSLIHDLELTNTKVINTTLTEKNDIGVFDVITARAFAPIEKIIRLTKNNTHKQSIYYLLKGKDKKTIDELKVINQKKYNYEIIKLDNKYFDRSLVVIKENE
;
A
#
# COMPACT_ATOMS: atom_id res chain seq x y z
N LEU A 1 4.96 9.02 -5.15
CA LEU A 1 3.74 8.54 -4.51
C LEU A 1 2.92 9.70 -3.92
N ILE A 2 3.54 10.55 -3.12
CA ILE A 2 2.86 11.67 -2.43
C ILE A 2 2.12 12.61 -3.39
N LYS A 3 2.71 12.91 -4.55
CA LYS A 3 2.14 13.83 -5.55
C LYS A 3 1.15 13.17 -6.52
N ILE A 4 1.01 11.84 -6.47
CA ILE A 4 0.21 11.07 -7.42
C ILE A 4 -1.18 10.75 -6.85
N ILE A 5 -1.28 10.63 -5.52
CA ILE A 5 -2.54 10.29 -4.86
C ILE A 5 -3.37 11.56 -4.67
N GLU A 6 -4.57 11.56 -5.21
CA GLU A 6 -5.54 12.64 -5.07
C GLU A 6 -6.04 12.80 -3.63
N PRO A 7 -6.53 13.98 -3.24
CA PRO A 7 -7.15 14.19 -1.94
C PRO A 7 -8.49 13.46 -1.79
N ASN A 8 -8.95 13.32 -0.54
CA ASN A 8 -10.21 12.69 -0.16
C ASN A 8 -10.30 11.20 -0.54
N LYS A 9 -9.17 10.50 -0.51
CA LYS A 9 -9.08 9.06 -0.74
C LYS A 9 -8.92 8.28 0.56
N SER A 10 -9.50 7.09 0.60
CA SER A 10 -9.22 6.08 1.61
C SER A 10 -8.03 5.24 1.19
N ILE A 11 -7.00 5.18 2.03
CA ILE A 11 -5.73 4.51 1.72
C ILE A 11 -5.47 3.44 2.77
N VAL A 12 -5.10 2.24 2.34
CA VAL A 12 -4.56 1.20 3.23
C VAL A 12 -3.09 0.95 2.92
N ASP A 13 -2.27 0.90 3.96
CA ASP A 13 -0.85 0.53 3.89
C ASP A 13 -0.64 -0.84 4.52
N LEU A 14 -0.20 -1.81 3.73
CA LEU A 14 -0.09 -3.21 4.12
C LEU A 14 1.30 -3.53 4.66
N GLY A 15 1.35 -4.05 5.88
CA GLY A 15 2.60 -4.36 6.56
C GLY A 15 3.39 -3.10 6.88
N SER A 16 2.75 -2.12 7.50
CA SER A 16 3.27 -0.75 7.67
C SER A 16 4.60 -0.67 8.42
N GLY A 17 4.91 -1.63 9.27
CA GLY A 17 6.22 -1.77 9.89
C GLY A 17 6.68 -0.52 10.63
N GLY A 18 7.68 0.18 10.07
CA GLY A 18 8.18 1.47 10.58
C GLY A 18 7.39 2.70 10.11
N GLY A 19 6.21 2.50 9.49
CA GLY A 19 5.33 3.59 9.09
C GLY A 19 5.51 4.12 7.67
N LEU A 20 6.31 3.46 6.84
CA LEU A 20 6.55 3.91 5.46
C LEU A 20 5.98 2.93 4.42
N PRO A 21 5.14 3.40 3.47
CA PRO A 21 4.85 4.82 3.17
C PRO A 21 3.68 5.42 3.97
N GLY A 22 2.90 4.65 4.73
CA GLY A 22 1.62 5.06 5.29
C GLY A 22 1.67 6.31 6.18
N VAL A 23 2.58 6.39 7.16
CA VAL A 23 2.70 7.58 8.04
C VAL A 23 3.14 8.79 7.25
N LEU A 24 4.07 8.62 6.29
CA LEU A 24 4.49 9.74 5.44
C LEU A 24 3.34 10.28 4.58
N LEU A 25 2.48 9.39 4.05
CA LEU A 25 1.26 9.78 3.33
C LEU A 25 0.29 10.52 4.24
N SER A 26 0.15 10.12 5.49
CA SER A 26 -0.69 10.80 6.47
C SER A 26 -0.26 12.26 6.70
N ILE A 27 1.04 12.48 6.84
CA ILE A 27 1.60 13.83 7.05
C ILE A 27 1.43 14.71 5.80
N THR A 28 1.73 14.16 4.63
CA THR A 28 1.81 14.93 3.38
C THR A 28 0.47 15.08 2.66
N ASN A 29 -0.48 14.21 2.95
CA ASN A 29 -1.80 14.19 2.34
C ASN A 29 -2.91 14.22 3.42
N PRO A 30 -3.04 15.31 4.21
CA PRO A 30 -3.89 15.36 5.39
C PRO A 30 -5.40 15.21 5.09
N LYS A 31 -5.80 15.40 3.84
CA LYS A 31 -7.20 15.20 3.39
C LYS A 31 -7.54 13.73 3.13
N ASN A 32 -6.56 12.83 3.13
CA ASN A 32 -6.77 11.40 2.92
C ASN A 32 -6.92 10.67 4.26
N GLN A 33 -7.70 9.59 4.28
CA GLN A 33 -7.85 8.71 5.44
C GLN A 33 -6.91 7.52 5.30
N ILE A 34 -6.02 7.32 6.27
CA ILE A 34 -4.97 6.30 6.22
C ILE A 34 -5.28 5.18 7.21
N THR A 35 -5.24 3.95 6.75
CA THR A 35 -5.32 2.75 7.59
C THR A 35 -4.01 1.98 7.48
N LEU A 36 -3.33 1.79 8.61
CA LEU A 36 -2.09 1.04 8.70
C LEU A 36 -2.39 -0.39 9.18
N ILE A 37 -2.02 -1.40 8.39
CA ILE A 37 -2.18 -2.81 8.75
C ILE A 37 -0.83 -3.36 9.17
N GLU A 38 -0.74 -3.89 10.38
CA GLU A 38 0.48 -4.49 10.92
C GLU A 38 0.13 -5.68 11.84
N SER A 39 0.81 -6.80 11.66
CA SER A 39 0.56 -8.02 12.45
C SER A 39 1.32 -8.03 13.79
N SER A 40 2.45 -7.37 13.87
CA SER A 40 3.27 -7.31 15.09
C SER A 40 2.70 -6.33 16.11
N HIS A 41 2.32 -6.81 17.29
CA HIS A 41 1.87 -5.98 18.41
C HIS A 41 2.88 -4.88 18.78
N LYS A 42 4.17 -5.21 18.80
CA LYS A 42 5.24 -4.26 19.11
C LYS A 42 5.30 -3.13 18.07
N LYS A 43 5.19 -3.44 16.79
CA LYS A 43 5.18 -2.43 15.72
C LYS A 43 3.90 -1.62 15.73
N CYS A 44 2.75 -2.23 16.03
CA CYS A 44 1.50 -1.49 16.19
C CYS A 44 1.55 -0.49 17.34
N TYR A 45 2.16 -0.87 18.47
CA TYR A 45 2.38 0.04 19.58
C TYR A 45 3.24 1.24 19.14
N PHE A 46 4.36 0.97 18.46
CA PHE A 46 5.21 2.02 17.91
C PHE A 46 4.45 2.96 16.95
N LEU A 47 3.66 2.39 16.01
CA LEU A 47 2.86 3.18 15.07
C LEU A 47 1.82 4.05 15.78
N LYS A 48 1.16 3.53 16.81
CA LYS A 48 0.18 4.29 17.62
C LYS A 48 0.84 5.43 18.38
N SER A 49 2.03 5.20 18.99
CA SER A 49 2.81 6.28 19.60
C SER A 49 3.19 7.34 18.58
N LEU A 50 3.69 6.94 17.44
CA LEU A 50 4.10 7.87 16.38
C LEU A 50 2.93 8.73 15.86
N ILE A 51 1.75 8.12 15.69
CA ILE A 51 0.53 8.83 15.29
C ILE A 51 0.12 9.86 16.36
N HIS A 52 0.19 9.46 17.63
CA HIS A 52 -0.11 10.34 18.76
C HIS A 52 0.87 11.52 18.84
N ASP A 53 2.18 11.23 18.78
CA ASP A 53 3.24 12.23 18.91
C ASP A 53 3.26 13.24 17.75
N LEU A 54 2.83 12.80 16.58
CA LEU A 54 2.70 13.64 15.38
C LEU A 54 1.29 14.24 15.19
N GLU A 55 0.38 14.01 16.15
CA GLU A 55 -1.01 14.50 16.13
C GLU A 55 -1.76 14.18 14.81
N LEU A 56 -1.54 12.99 14.26
CA LEU A 56 -2.15 12.57 12.99
C LEU A 56 -3.60 12.11 13.20
N THR A 57 -4.54 13.01 12.94
CA THR A 57 -5.99 12.77 13.13
C THR A 57 -6.63 11.95 12.00
N ASN A 58 -5.94 11.80 10.87
CA ASN A 58 -6.42 11.11 9.67
C ASN A 58 -5.89 9.66 9.55
N THR A 59 -5.33 9.10 10.63
CA THR A 59 -4.64 7.79 10.57
C THR A 59 -5.10 6.87 11.69
N LYS A 60 -5.34 5.60 11.34
CA LYS A 60 -5.60 4.52 12.30
C LYS A 60 -4.72 3.31 12.06
N VAL A 61 -4.47 2.53 13.12
CA VAL A 61 -3.72 1.26 13.07
C VAL A 61 -4.67 0.10 13.35
N ILE A 62 -4.65 -0.93 12.50
CA ILE A 62 -5.32 -2.20 12.74
C ILE A 62 -4.25 -3.27 12.95
N ASN A 63 -4.23 -3.87 14.15
CA ASN A 63 -3.34 -4.97 14.45
C ASN A 63 -3.98 -6.28 14.01
N THR A 64 -3.59 -6.74 12.85
CA THR A 64 -4.11 -8.00 12.28
C THR A 64 -3.12 -8.63 11.30
N THR A 65 -3.18 -9.96 11.18
CA THR A 65 -2.57 -10.68 10.07
C THR A 65 -3.57 -10.75 8.93
N LEU A 66 -3.25 -10.16 7.79
CA LEU A 66 -4.15 -10.09 6.66
C LEU A 66 -4.36 -11.47 6.03
N THR A 67 -5.61 -11.86 5.89
CA THR A 67 -6.05 -13.08 5.20
C THR A 67 -7.03 -12.73 4.08
N GLU A 68 -7.38 -13.68 3.21
CA GLU A 68 -8.35 -13.46 2.14
C GLU A 68 -9.77 -13.17 2.66
N LYS A 69 -10.07 -13.65 3.87
CA LYS A 69 -11.32 -13.39 4.60
C LYS A 69 -11.06 -12.36 5.70
N ASN A 70 -10.81 -11.12 5.32
CA ASN A 70 -10.58 -10.04 6.26
C ASN A 70 -11.72 -9.01 6.21
N ASP A 71 -11.82 -8.20 7.26
CA ASP A 71 -12.85 -7.16 7.43
C ASP A 71 -12.19 -5.80 7.75
N ILE A 72 -11.17 -5.44 6.98
CA ILE A 72 -10.46 -4.18 7.17
C ILE A 72 -11.13 -2.98 6.45
N GLY A 73 -12.16 -3.23 5.66
CA GLY A 73 -12.86 -2.23 4.86
C GLY A 73 -12.48 -2.22 3.39
N VAL A 74 -13.04 -1.28 2.63
CA VAL A 74 -12.80 -1.07 1.19
C VAL A 74 -12.06 0.24 1.00
N PHE A 75 -11.07 0.26 0.11
CA PHE A 75 -10.14 1.37 -0.06
C PHE A 75 -10.00 1.81 -1.52
N ASP A 76 -9.81 3.11 -1.73
CA ASP A 76 -9.49 3.68 -3.04
C ASP A 76 -8.05 3.37 -3.44
N VAL A 77 -7.15 3.28 -2.45
CA VAL A 77 -5.73 3.10 -2.68
C VAL A 77 -5.16 2.02 -1.75
N ILE A 78 -4.42 1.11 -2.33
CA ILE A 78 -3.65 0.10 -1.61
C ILE A 78 -2.17 0.40 -1.79
N THR A 79 -1.44 0.56 -0.68
CA THR A 79 0.02 0.69 -0.69
C THR A 79 0.67 -0.47 0.02
N ALA A 80 1.87 -0.82 -0.41
CA ALA A 80 2.70 -1.79 0.28
C ALA A 80 4.18 -1.58 -0.06
N ARG A 81 5.05 -1.84 0.92
CA ARG A 81 6.50 -1.88 0.76
C ARG A 81 7.05 -3.14 1.40
N ALA A 82 7.71 -4.00 0.61
CA ALA A 82 8.33 -5.25 1.09
C ALA A 82 7.37 -6.16 1.89
N PHE A 83 6.07 -6.14 1.55
CA PHE A 83 5.04 -6.91 2.24
C PHE A 83 4.92 -8.34 1.68
N ALA A 84 4.62 -8.46 0.39
CA ALA A 84 4.42 -9.75 -0.27
C ALA A 84 4.61 -9.63 -1.80
N PRO A 85 4.66 -10.76 -2.55
CA PRO A 85 4.53 -10.74 -4.00
C PRO A 85 3.21 -10.11 -4.45
N ILE A 86 3.21 -9.50 -5.65
CA ILE A 86 2.07 -8.73 -6.19
C ILE A 86 0.80 -9.58 -6.24
N GLU A 87 0.89 -10.79 -6.77
CA GLU A 87 -0.26 -11.71 -6.86
C GLU A 87 -0.87 -11.98 -5.48
N LYS A 88 -0.04 -12.19 -4.47
CA LYS A 88 -0.50 -12.41 -3.10
C LYS A 88 -1.17 -11.15 -2.52
N ILE A 89 -0.64 -9.96 -2.80
CA ILE A 89 -1.27 -8.70 -2.37
C ILE A 89 -2.68 -8.60 -2.97
N ILE A 90 -2.82 -8.76 -4.28
CA ILE A 90 -4.11 -8.71 -4.98
C ILE A 90 -5.09 -9.73 -4.41
N ARG A 91 -4.64 -10.96 -4.17
CA ARG A 91 -5.47 -12.03 -3.59
C ARG A 91 -5.95 -11.70 -2.18
N LEU A 92 -5.07 -11.22 -1.32
CA LEU A 92 -5.40 -10.86 0.06
C LEU A 92 -6.37 -9.67 0.16
N THR A 93 -6.35 -8.77 -0.82
CA THR A 93 -7.13 -7.53 -0.82
C THR A 93 -8.30 -7.52 -1.79
N LYS A 94 -8.65 -8.66 -2.40
CA LYS A 94 -9.72 -8.74 -3.39
C LYS A 94 -11.09 -8.23 -2.92
N ASN A 95 -11.36 -8.36 -1.61
CA ASN A 95 -12.59 -7.87 -0.99
C ASN A 95 -12.45 -6.45 -0.40
N ASN A 96 -11.26 -5.86 -0.52
CA ASN A 96 -10.93 -4.54 0.03
C ASN A 96 -10.76 -3.47 -1.05
N THR A 97 -11.16 -3.79 -2.27
CA THR A 97 -11.07 -2.90 -3.44
C THR A 97 -12.41 -2.80 -4.15
N HIS A 98 -12.58 -1.73 -4.89
CA HIS A 98 -13.64 -1.52 -5.87
C HIS A 98 -13.01 -1.27 -7.25
N LYS A 99 -13.82 -1.19 -8.31
CA LYS A 99 -13.35 -1.10 -9.70
C LYS A 99 -12.35 0.05 -9.97
N GLN A 100 -12.46 1.14 -9.23
CA GLN A 100 -11.59 2.32 -9.38
C GLN A 100 -10.39 2.33 -8.43
N SER A 101 -10.22 1.27 -7.62
CA SER A 101 -9.10 1.19 -6.68
C SER A 101 -7.76 1.05 -7.42
N ILE A 102 -6.73 1.66 -6.85
CA ILE A 102 -5.38 1.69 -7.42
C ILE A 102 -4.40 1.09 -6.41
N TYR A 103 -3.57 0.17 -6.88
CA TYR A 103 -2.42 -0.32 -6.13
C TYR A 103 -1.18 0.53 -6.46
N TYR A 104 -0.51 1.02 -5.44
CA TYR A 104 0.79 1.67 -5.51
C TYR A 104 1.80 0.87 -4.70
N LEU A 105 2.55 -0.01 -5.36
CA LEU A 105 3.43 -0.97 -4.71
C LEU A 105 4.90 -0.58 -4.89
N LEU A 106 5.57 -0.31 -3.78
CA LEU A 106 7.00 -0.02 -3.74
C LEU A 106 7.80 -1.32 -3.82
N LYS A 107 8.49 -1.51 -4.93
CA LYS A 107 9.25 -2.72 -5.25
C LYS A 107 10.75 -2.45 -5.34
N GLY A 108 11.53 -3.52 -5.19
CA GLY A 108 12.98 -3.51 -5.33
C GLY A 108 13.44 -3.83 -6.75
N LYS A 109 14.31 -4.83 -6.87
CA LYS A 109 14.97 -5.20 -8.14
C LYS A 109 14.01 -5.44 -9.28
N ASP A 110 14.25 -4.81 -10.42
CA ASP A 110 13.41 -4.84 -11.63
C ASP A 110 13.10 -6.26 -12.09
N LYS A 111 14.10 -7.16 -12.16
CA LYS A 111 13.90 -8.55 -12.61
C LYS A 111 12.83 -9.27 -11.78
N LYS A 112 12.90 -9.17 -10.44
CA LYS A 112 11.91 -9.79 -9.55
C LYS A 112 10.53 -9.18 -9.75
N THR A 113 10.46 -7.86 -9.88
CA THR A 113 9.21 -7.13 -10.10
C THR A 113 8.54 -7.55 -11.41
N ILE A 114 9.30 -7.67 -12.50
CA ILE A 114 8.81 -8.13 -13.80
C ILE A 114 8.28 -9.58 -13.71
N ASP A 115 9.01 -10.46 -13.00
CA ASP A 115 8.56 -11.86 -12.84
C ASP A 115 7.27 -11.94 -12.00
N GLU A 116 7.11 -11.12 -10.98
CA GLU A 116 5.87 -11.02 -10.23
C GLU A 116 4.69 -10.51 -11.08
N LEU A 117 4.92 -9.59 -12.02
CA LEU A 117 3.90 -9.04 -12.91
C LEU A 117 3.44 -10.02 -13.99
N LYS A 118 4.28 -10.99 -14.39
CA LYS A 118 3.90 -12.01 -15.37
C LYS A 118 2.79 -12.95 -14.89
N VAL A 119 2.65 -13.13 -13.57
CA VAL A 119 1.66 -14.06 -13.00
C VAL A 119 0.31 -13.41 -12.67
N ILE A 120 0.19 -12.09 -12.72
CA ILE A 120 -1.10 -11.43 -12.52
C ILE A 120 -2.00 -11.60 -13.75
N ASN A 121 -3.32 -11.59 -13.54
CA ASN A 121 -4.29 -11.70 -14.63
C ASN A 121 -4.33 -10.41 -15.47
N GLN A 122 -3.58 -10.37 -16.57
CA GLN A 122 -3.49 -9.22 -17.47
C GLN A 122 -4.79 -8.91 -18.22
N LYS A 123 -5.76 -9.86 -18.26
CA LYS A 123 -7.10 -9.58 -18.78
C LYS A 123 -7.91 -8.74 -17.80
N LYS A 124 -7.60 -8.84 -16.51
CA LYS A 124 -8.30 -8.13 -15.43
C LYS A 124 -7.56 -6.85 -15.01
N TYR A 125 -6.24 -6.83 -15.05
CA TYR A 125 -5.42 -5.74 -14.55
C TYR A 125 -4.46 -5.21 -15.61
N ASN A 126 -4.33 -3.89 -15.69
CA ASN A 126 -3.20 -3.22 -16.34
C ASN A 126 -2.21 -2.71 -15.29
N TYR A 127 -0.98 -2.47 -15.71
CA TYR A 127 0.06 -1.95 -14.84
C TYR A 127 1.03 -1.02 -15.54
N GLU A 128 1.64 -0.15 -14.76
CA GLU A 128 2.74 0.72 -15.14
C GLU A 128 3.88 0.57 -14.13
N ILE A 129 5.12 0.61 -14.59
CA ILE A 129 6.32 0.60 -13.75
C ILE A 129 6.99 1.96 -13.86
N ILE A 130 7.01 2.70 -12.76
CA ILE A 130 7.69 3.99 -12.66
C ILE A 130 9.01 3.76 -11.94
N LYS A 131 10.13 3.96 -12.63
CA LYS A 131 11.45 3.89 -12.03
C LYS A 131 11.68 5.09 -11.11
N LEU A 132 12.09 4.80 -9.88
CA LEU A 132 12.47 5.82 -8.94
C LEU A 132 13.96 6.09 -9.13
N ASP A 133 14.28 7.26 -9.70
CA ASP A 133 15.63 7.67 -10.06
C ASP A 133 16.51 7.76 -8.80
N ASN A 134 17.30 6.71 -8.56
CA ASN A 134 18.27 6.68 -7.48
C ASN A 134 19.51 5.91 -7.94
N LYS A 135 20.67 6.63 -7.96
CA LYS A 135 21.97 6.08 -8.38
C LYS A 135 22.43 4.84 -7.61
N TYR A 136 21.85 4.57 -6.43
CA TYR A 136 22.35 3.55 -5.50
C TYR A 136 21.41 2.35 -5.31
N PHE A 137 20.14 2.46 -5.71
CA PHE A 137 19.16 1.40 -5.47
C PHE A 137 18.21 1.23 -6.64
N ASP A 138 18.09 0.00 -7.12
CA ASP A 138 17.02 -0.44 -8.01
C ASP A 138 15.68 -0.38 -7.26
N ARG A 139 14.92 0.69 -7.46
CA ARG A 139 13.62 0.91 -6.85
C ARG A 139 12.60 1.31 -7.91
N SER A 140 11.43 0.74 -7.81
CA SER A 140 10.31 1.06 -8.70
C SER A 140 9.00 1.20 -7.94
N LEU A 141 8.13 2.03 -8.46
CA LEU A 141 6.74 2.10 -8.08
C LEU A 141 5.93 1.36 -9.14
N VAL A 142 5.25 0.30 -8.75
CA VAL A 142 4.32 -0.42 -9.60
C VAL A 142 2.92 0.10 -9.35
N VAL A 143 2.28 0.61 -10.38
CA VAL A 143 0.89 1.08 -10.37
C VAL A 143 0.03 0.03 -11.04
N ILE A 144 -1.01 -0.48 -10.36
CA ILE A 144 -1.91 -1.49 -10.93
C ILE A 144 -3.35 -1.01 -10.81
N LYS A 145 -4.12 -1.16 -11.89
CA LYS A 145 -5.55 -0.82 -11.97
C LYS A 145 -6.32 -1.97 -12.59
N GLU A 146 -7.58 -2.11 -12.22
CA GLU A 146 -8.49 -3.01 -12.92
C GLU A 146 -8.83 -2.42 -14.31
N ASN A 147 -8.90 -3.29 -15.32
CA ASN A 147 -9.31 -2.89 -16.68
C ASN A 147 -10.78 -2.46 -16.68
N GLU A 148 -11.13 -1.52 -17.56
CA GLU A 148 -12.50 -1.06 -17.78
C GLU A 148 -13.45 -2.14 -18.28
#